data_41f72c2a273c4b2d82fa25d6c11224b9
#
_entry.id   41f72c2a273c4b2d82fa25d6c11224b9
#
_cell.length_a   1.000
_cell.length_b   1.000
_cell.length_c   1.000
_cell.angle_alpha   90.00
_cell.angle_beta   90.00
_cell.angle_gamma   90.00
#
_symmetry.space_group_name_H-M   'P 1'
#
loop_
_entity.id
_entity.type
_entity.pdbx_description
1 polymer ?
#
loop_
_entity_poly.entity_id
_entity_poly.type
_entity_poly.pdbx_seq_one_letter_code
_entity_poly.pdbx_strand_id
1 'polypeptide(L)'
;MNEELNDARRDFLKVAAALPAVAVAPWAIAQGPVVAAGPASAPDIAPVDRVFITNEDSNTISVINPMSNAVDTTINLTSFDEDARPPFRFVTGGVMPTHAAMIHKPLYHGCIDAHGAVPNPDGTLLATSGRGSSNIYLIDAVNRRVLGNAANPQAGTTTNPERLSSGILLGREPHEPAFTRNGKELWVTLRGEDRIAILDVGQALKQVGGVPSNAVRAYVPTLNGPAQVWFSKDGKLAFVISQKVAQLEILEVNPDANGHSRPRRLRLVDLGTQDKPAFTPFQKLSPDGTQMWLSHKLADAVSVVSVKDPGTVLATLALGEMARPNHLEFVDNPRGQVTYMSLARVDDGGPNAAASSRLAIIDRSVPLAQQKVVGMVYTGGREAHGLWTNPANNLLYVAHEQDELPGTPNAGQVVCSAFDVSTPLQPKLITQIPLGSLKLPSGELRNKKSINLVYVRPGTKGQTA
;
A
#
# COMPACT_ATOMS: atom_id res chain seq x y z
N MET A 1 40.47 13.87 -5.27
CA MET A 1 39.12 13.28 -5.44
C MET A 1 38.08 13.83 -4.47
N ASN A 2 38.44 14.48 -3.36
CA ASN A 2 37.49 15.14 -2.44
C ASN A 2 37.33 16.65 -2.63
N GLU A 3 38.18 17.30 -3.40
CA GLU A 3 38.10 18.75 -3.68
C GLU A 3 37.21 19.05 -4.91
N GLU A 4 37.20 18.22 -5.92
CA GLU A 4 36.34 18.39 -7.11
C GLU A 4 34.85 18.24 -6.84
N LEU A 5 34.46 17.45 -5.82
CA LEU A 5 33.09 17.29 -5.41
C LEU A 5 32.53 18.48 -4.61
N ASN A 6 33.42 19.29 -4.03
CA ASN A 6 33.00 20.49 -3.30
C ASN A 6 32.80 21.71 -4.20
N ASP A 7 33.52 21.78 -5.31
CA ASP A 7 33.35 22.88 -6.28
C ASP A 7 32.09 22.72 -7.12
N ALA A 8 31.71 21.51 -7.50
CA ALA A 8 30.46 21.24 -8.18
C ALA A 8 29.21 21.58 -7.34
N ARG A 9 29.30 21.49 -6.01
CA ARG A 9 28.21 21.93 -5.09
C ARG A 9 28.14 23.44 -4.93
N ARG A 10 29.25 24.16 -5.04
CA ARG A 10 29.27 25.62 -4.94
C ARG A 10 28.74 26.30 -6.21
N ASP A 11 28.96 25.73 -7.37
CA ASP A 11 28.47 26.28 -8.63
C ASP A 11 26.98 26.01 -8.85
N PHE A 12 26.45 24.91 -8.34
CA PHE A 12 25.00 24.63 -8.35
C PHE A 12 24.20 25.64 -7.53
N LEU A 13 24.76 26.16 -6.44
CA LEU A 13 24.11 27.17 -5.60
C LEU A 13 24.18 28.60 -6.15
N LYS A 14 25.08 28.88 -7.10
CA LYS A 14 25.18 30.21 -7.73
C LYS A 14 24.26 30.43 -8.93
N VAL A 15 23.79 29.35 -9.56
CA VAL A 15 22.85 29.42 -10.70
C VAL A 15 21.38 29.57 -10.25
N ALA A 16 21.08 29.30 -9.00
CA ALA A 16 19.72 29.37 -8.46
C ALA A 16 19.22 30.80 -8.13
N ALA A 17 20.05 31.85 -8.34
CA ALA A 17 19.74 33.23 -7.91
C ALA A 17 19.24 34.17 -9.02
N ALA A 18 18.93 33.69 -10.23
CA ALA A 18 18.49 34.53 -11.32
C ALA A 18 17.39 33.93 -12.19
N LEU A 19 16.27 33.64 -11.60
CA LEU A 19 15.03 33.45 -12.37
C LEU A 19 13.97 34.46 -11.92
N PRO A 20 13.27 35.13 -12.84
CA PRO A 20 12.23 36.07 -12.47
C PRO A 20 11.06 35.35 -11.80
N ALA A 21 10.57 35.92 -10.70
CA ALA A 21 9.36 35.46 -10.03
C ALA A 21 8.17 35.53 -10.99
N VAL A 22 7.77 34.41 -11.53
CA VAL A 22 6.48 34.27 -12.19
C VAL A 22 5.43 34.25 -11.08
N ALA A 23 4.66 35.34 -10.96
CA ALA A 23 3.52 35.40 -10.08
C ALA A 23 2.51 34.33 -10.49
N VAL A 24 2.41 33.27 -9.71
CA VAL A 24 1.35 32.27 -9.87
C VAL A 24 0.08 32.91 -9.33
N ALA A 25 -0.81 33.30 -10.22
CA ALA A 25 -2.13 33.78 -9.87
C ALA A 25 -2.87 32.70 -9.03
N PRO A 26 -3.59 33.07 -7.97
CA PRO A 26 -4.39 32.12 -7.22
C PRO A 26 -5.46 31.55 -8.17
N TRP A 27 -5.51 30.23 -8.27
CA TRP A 27 -6.50 29.53 -9.08
C TRP A 27 -7.88 29.78 -8.47
N ALA A 28 -8.62 30.71 -9.06
CA ALA A 28 -10.03 30.87 -8.78
C ALA A 28 -10.75 29.65 -9.37
N ILE A 29 -11.33 28.83 -8.50
CA ILE A 29 -12.20 27.72 -8.91
C ILE A 29 -13.44 28.35 -9.53
N ALA A 30 -13.61 28.21 -10.85
CA ALA A 30 -14.87 28.52 -11.50
C ALA A 30 -15.92 27.56 -10.95
N GLN A 31 -16.81 28.06 -10.12
CA GLN A 31 -17.96 27.30 -9.64
C GLN A 31 -18.91 27.10 -10.82
N GLY A 32 -18.94 25.88 -11.36
CA GLY A 32 -20.02 25.43 -12.22
C GLY A 32 -21.34 25.38 -11.43
N PRO A 33 -22.50 25.27 -12.10
CA PRO A 33 -23.81 25.30 -11.42
C PRO A 33 -23.88 24.21 -10.35
N VAL A 34 -24.02 24.65 -9.10
CA VAL A 34 -24.21 23.78 -7.94
C VAL A 34 -25.58 23.15 -8.07
N VAL A 35 -25.65 21.91 -8.51
CA VAL A 35 -26.84 21.07 -8.28
C VAL A 35 -26.93 20.88 -6.77
N ALA A 36 -28.01 21.33 -6.17
CA ALA A 36 -28.25 21.20 -4.75
C ALA A 36 -28.21 19.70 -4.38
N ALA A 37 -27.11 19.30 -3.79
CA ALA A 37 -26.96 17.94 -3.28
C ALA A 37 -27.90 17.76 -2.09
N GLY A 38 -28.77 16.75 -2.13
CA GLY A 38 -29.53 16.34 -0.96
C GLY A 38 -28.61 16.09 0.26
N PRO A 39 -29.15 15.91 1.47
CA PRO A 39 -28.35 15.72 2.67
C PRO A 39 -27.36 14.57 2.48
N ALA A 40 -26.13 14.75 2.95
CA ALA A 40 -25.12 13.69 2.91
C ALA A 40 -25.66 12.47 3.66
N SER A 41 -25.65 11.31 3.04
CA SER A 41 -26.01 10.07 3.74
C SER A 41 -25.00 9.85 4.87
N ALA A 42 -25.51 9.45 6.05
CA ALA A 42 -24.64 9.03 7.13
C ALA A 42 -23.67 7.94 6.64
N PRO A 43 -22.43 7.90 7.14
CA PRO A 43 -21.48 6.86 6.77
C PRO A 43 -22.08 5.47 7.03
N ASP A 44 -22.06 4.60 6.03
CA ASP A 44 -22.45 3.19 6.21
C ASP A 44 -21.27 2.45 6.85
N ILE A 45 -21.29 2.36 8.18
CA ILE A 45 -20.29 1.66 8.99
C ILE A 45 -20.97 0.53 9.73
N ALA A 46 -20.57 -0.71 9.47
CA ALA A 46 -21.01 -1.85 10.26
C ALA A 46 -20.13 -2.02 11.53
N PRO A 47 -20.67 -2.53 12.63
CA PRO A 47 -19.90 -2.75 13.88
C PRO A 47 -18.66 -3.64 13.71
N VAL A 48 -18.67 -4.51 12.68
CA VAL A 48 -17.56 -5.41 12.36
C VAL A 48 -16.49 -4.77 11.47
N ASP A 49 -16.74 -3.60 10.91
CA ASP A 49 -15.80 -2.91 10.04
C ASP A 49 -14.53 -2.55 10.76
N ARG A 50 -13.39 -2.73 10.09
CA ARG A 50 -12.09 -2.33 10.60
C ARG A 50 -11.20 -1.83 9.45
N VAL A 51 -10.32 -0.89 9.79
CA VAL A 51 -9.22 -0.46 8.92
C VAL A 51 -7.94 -1.04 9.47
N PHE A 52 -7.27 -1.85 8.68
CA PHE A 52 -5.98 -2.47 9.02
C PHE A 52 -4.86 -1.69 8.34
N ILE A 53 -3.85 -1.31 9.09
CA ILE A 53 -2.73 -0.49 8.62
C ILE A 53 -1.43 -1.19 8.97
N THR A 54 -0.61 -1.51 7.96
CA THR A 54 0.71 -2.10 8.17
C THR A 54 1.73 -1.04 8.57
N ASN A 55 2.53 -1.34 9.57
CA ASN A 55 3.56 -0.46 10.11
C ASN A 55 4.92 -1.13 9.97
N GLU A 56 5.75 -0.60 9.07
CA GLU A 56 7.06 -1.19 8.74
C GLU A 56 8.01 -1.22 9.93
N ASP A 57 8.26 -0.06 10.56
CA ASP A 57 9.32 0.08 11.54
C ASP A 57 8.98 -0.58 12.88
N SER A 58 7.69 -0.76 13.18
CA SER A 58 7.24 -1.41 14.43
C SER A 58 6.89 -2.88 14.28
N ASN A 59 6.87 -3.44 13.06
CA ASN A 59 6.44 -4.83 12.80
C ASN A 59 5.02 -5.13 13.27
N THR A 60 4.13 -4.15 13.18
CA THR A 60 2.76 -4.28 13.68
C THR A 60 1.72 -3.96 12.62
N ILE A 61 0.47 -4.28 12.92
CA ILE A 61 -0.69 -3.79 12.19
C ILE A 61 -1.56 -3.02 13.16
N SER A 62 -1.76 -1.72 12.92
CA SER A 62 -2.75 -0.93 13.66
C SER A 62 -4.14 -1.23 13.10
N VAL A 63 -5.11 -1.41 14.00
CA VAL A 63 -6.52 -1.67 13.64
C VAL A 63 -7.37 -0.53 14.14
N ILE A 64 -7.99 0.21 13.23
CA ILE A 64 -8.89 1.31 13.57
C ILE A 64 -10.33 0.82 13.54
N ASN A 65 -11.12 1.23 14.52
CA ASN A 65 -12.57 1.13 14.50
C ASN A 65 -13.15 2.38 13.82
N PRO A 66 -13.75 2.27 12.64
CA PRO A 66 -14.27 3.42 11.91
C PRO A 66 -15.49 4.09 12.60
N MET A 67 -16.19 3.39 13.50
CA MET A 67 -17.28 4.00 14.28
C MET A 67 -16.79 5.06 15.28
N SER A 68 -15.60 4.84 15.84
CA SER A 68 -15.00 5.76 16.82
C SER A 68 -13.86 6.59 16.25
N ASN A 69 -13.36 6.27 15.06
CA ASN A 69 -12.15 6.82 14.47
C ASN A 69 -10.97 6.77 15.45
N ALA A 70 -10.78 5.62 16.08
CA ALA A 70 -9.70 5.40 17.05
C ALA A 70 -9.06 4.02 16.82
N VAL A 71 -7.81 3.86 17.24
CA VAL A 71 -7.13 2.57 17.26
C VAL A 71 -7.83 1.66 18.25
N ASP A 72 -8.37 0.54 17.75
CA ASP A 72 -9.09 -0.48 18.52
C ASP A 72 -8.10 -1.49 19.10
N THR A 73 -7.12 -1.90 18.29
CA THR A 73 -6.06 -2.82 18.72
C THR A 73 -4.82 -2.66 17.85
N THR A 74 -3.72 -3.24 18.29
CA THR A 74 -2.48 -3.37 17.52
C THR A 74 -2.09 -4.84 17.49
N ILE A 75 -1.98 -5.40 16.29
CA ILE A 75 -1.54 -6.79 16.08
C ILE A 75 -0.02 -6.77 15.96
N ASN A 76 0.64 -7.50 16.84
CA ASN A 76 2.08 -7.70 16.79
C ASN A 76 2.42 -8.91 15.93
N LEU A 77 3.26 -8.72 14.92
CA LEU A 77 3.72 -9.80 14.04
C LEU A 77 4.95 -10.51 14.57
N THR A 78 5.65 -9.92 15.52
CA THR A 78 6.79 -10.57 16.19
C THR A 78 6.31 -11.63 17.15
N SER A 79 7.05 -12.72 17.26
CA SER A 79 6.82 -13.72 18.30
C SER A 79 7.36 -13.29 19.65
N PHE A 80 8.02 -12.16 19.69
CA PHE A 80 8.60 -11.59 20.87
C PHE A 80 7.79 -10.36 21.22
N ASP A 81 7.50 -10.21 22.44
CA ASP A 81 7.26 -8.89 22.93
C ASP A 81 8.52 -8.09 22.61
N GLU A 82 8.36 -6.92 22.13
CA GLU A 82 9.38 -6.02 21.61
C GLU A 82 10.35 -5.59 22.67
N ASP A 83 10.73 -6.45 23.46
CA ASP A 83 11.30 -6.04 24.64
C ASP A 83 12.75 -6.24 24.74
N ALA A 84 13.21 -7.11 25.03
CA ALA A 84 14.55 -7.25 25.52
C ALA A 84 15.43 -7.97 24.53
N ARG A 85 14.88 -8.42 23.46
CA ARG A 85 15.66 -9.19 22.52
C ARG A 85 16.21 -8.33 21.43
N PRO A 86 17.38 -8.64 20.91
CA PRO A 86 17.95 -7.89 19.83
C PRO A 86 16.93 -7.75 18.69
N PRO A 87 16.74 -6.56 18.13
CA PRO A 87 15.80 -6.34 17.03
C PRO A 87 16.19 -7.11 15.76
N PHE A 88 17.31 -7.79 15.77
CA PHE A 88 17.88 -8.53 14.66
C PHE A 88 17.61 -10.03 14.70
N ARG A 89 16.76 -10.48 15.59
CA ARG A 89 16.36 -11.88 15.59
C ARG A 89 15.42 -12.13 14.44
N PHE A 90 15.87 -13.02 13.62
CA PHE A 90 15.01 -13.51 12.58
C PHE A 90 13.94 -14.37 13.17
N VAL A 91 12.74 -14.06 12.82
CA VAL A 91 11.63 -14.94 13.04
C VAL A 91 11.67 -16.13 12.10
N THR A 92 12.54 -16.12 11.11
CA THR A 92 12.66 -17.19 10.13
C THR A 92 14.05 -17.31 9.57
N GLY A 93 14.77 -18.19 10.07
CA GLY A 93 15.92 -18.82 9.44
C GLY A 93 16.86 -18.00 8.56
N GLY A 94 17.24 -16.82 8.95
CA GLY A 94 18.47 -16.24 8.42
C GLY A 94 18.44 -15.76 6.96
N VAL A 95 17.31 -15.35 6.45
CA VAL A 95 17.23 -14.86 5.05
C VAL A 95 17.77 -13.44 4.89
N MET A 96 17.88 -12.70 5.96
CA MET A 96 18.28 -11.29 5.98
C MET A 96 19.66 -10.96 5.41
N PRO A 97 20.71 -11.69 5.70
CA PRO A 97 22.04 -11.34 5.19
C PRO A 97 22.12 -11.24 3.67
N THR A 98 21.16 -11.81 2.97
CA THR A 98 21.13 -11.83 1.51
C THR A 98 20.33 -10.68 0.91
N HIS A 99 19.73 -9.82 1.72
CA HIS A 99 18.93 -8.70 1.25
C HIS A 99 19.78 -7.47 0.94
N ALA A 100 20.36 -7.43 -0.25
CA ALA A 100 21.13 -6.27 -0.69
C ALA A 100 20.33 -4.96 -0.65
N ALA A 101 19.03 -5.02 -0.92
CA ALA A 101 18.15 -3.85 -0.86
C ALA A 101 17.95 -3.30 0.55
N MET A 102 18.22 -4.10 1.59
CA MET A 102 18.05 -3.73 2.98
C MET A 102 19.35 -3.22 3.62
N ILE A 103 20.50 -3.35 2.96
CA ILE A 103 21.80 -2.98 3.52
C ILE A 103 21.87 -1.51 3.91
N HIS A 104 21.23 -0.64 3.14
CA HIS A 104 21.19 0.79 3.41
C HIS A 104 20.01 1.23 4.28
N LYS A 105 19.23 0.29 4.76
CA LYS A 105 18.15 0.51 5.72
C LYS A 105 18.39 -0.35 6.97
N PRO A 106 19.30 0.05 7.85
CA PRO A 106 19.68 -0.77 9.01
C PRO A 106 18.51 -1.15 9.90
N LEU A 107 17.46 -0.34 9.92
CA LEU A 107 16.24 -0.61 10.70
C LEU A 107 15.50 -1.88 10.25
N TYR A 108 15.71 -2.33 9.03
CA TYR A 108 15.08 -3.53 8.51
C TYR A 108 15.85 -4.82 8.78
N HIS A 109 17.10 -4.69 9.23
CA HIS A 109 17.88 -5.86 9.59
C HIS A 109 17.28 -6.57 10.81
N GLY A 110 16.81 -7.80 10.58
CA GLY A 110 16.15 -8.58 11.60
C GLY A 110 14.70 -8.16 11.92
N CYS A 111 14.18 -7.18 11.21
CA CYS A 111 12.79 -6.77 11.31
C CYS A 111 11.89 -7.54 10.34
N ILE A 112 10.61 -7.58 10.63
CA ILE A 112 9.60 -8.14 9.74
C ILE A 112 9.34 -7.18 8.59
N ASP A 113 9.30 -5.87 8.88
CA ASP A 113 9.01 -4.83 7.91
C ASP A 113 7.64 -5.09 7.25
N ALA A 114 6.57 -4.99 8.04
CA ALA A 114 5.20 -5.25 7.61
C ALA A 114 4.79 -4.25 6.53
N HIS A 115 4.53 -4.73 5.30
CA HIS A 115 4.37 -3.85 4.15
C HIS A 115 3.00 -3.97 3.46
N GLY A 116 2.84 -4.87 2.51
CA GLY A 116 1.59 -5.06 1.79
C GLY A 116 0.51 -5.71 2.64
N ALA A 117 -0.74 -5.33 2.45
CA ALA A 117 -1.89 -5.99 3.06
C ALA A 117 -3.05 -6.06 2.08
N VAL A 118 -3.72 -7.22 2.03
CA VAL A 118 -4.90 -7.42 1.18
C VAL A 118 -5.89 -8.36 1.86
N PRO A 119 -7.21 -8.07 1.80
CA PRO A 119 -8.23 -9.01 2.25
C PRO A 119 -8.47 -10.11 1.20
N ASN A 120 -8.88 -11.28 1.67
CA ASN A 120 -9.46 -12.30 0.81
C ASN A 120 -10.84 -11.87 0.30
N PRO A 121 -11.46 -12.57 -0.68
CA PRO A 121 -12.69 -12.13 -1.32
C PRO A 121 -13.88 -11.87 -0.38
N ASP A 122 -13.94 -12.48 0.79
CA ASP A 122 -15.01 -12.27 1.78
C ASP A 122 -14.59 -11.44 3.01
N GLY A 123 -13.34 -10.96 3.03
CA GLY A 123 -12.82 -10.10 4.09
C GLY A 123 -12.61 -10.78 5.45
N THR A 124 -12.71 -12.09 5.54
CA THR A 124 -12.49 -12.81 6.81
C THR A 124 -11.02 -13.06 7.11
N LEU A 125 -10.19 -13.03 6.07
CA LEU A 125 -8.76 -13.27 6.10
C LEU A 125 -8.02 -12.10 5.47
N LEU A 126 -6.91 -11.68 6.09
CA LEU A 126 -5.93 -10.79 5.49
C LEU A 126 -4.62 -11.53 5.25
N ALA A 127 -3.94 -11.17 4.18
CA ALA A 127 -2.53 -11.51 4.00
C ALA A 127 -1.69 -10.25 4.12
N THR A 128 -0.59 -10.30 4.86
CA THR A 128 0.38 -9.21 4.96
C THR A 128 1.80 -9.71 4.75
N SER A 129 2.58 -8.97 3.98
CA SER A 129 3.98 -9.29 3.70
C SER A 129 4.89 -8.80 4.80
N GLY A 130 5.85 -9.65 5.19
CA GLY A 130 7.02 -9.26 5.97
C GLY A 130 8.20 -9.12 5.03
N ARG A 131 8.42 -7.91 4.53
CA ARG A 131 9.41 -7.63 3.48
C ARG A 131 10.83 -7.93 3.96
N GLY A 132 11.15 -7.57 5.19
CA GLY A 132 12.44 -7.82 5.81
C GLY A 132 12.65 -9.27 6.25
N SER A 133 11.60 -9.98 6.66
CA SER A 133 11.68 -11.37 7.13
C SER A 133 11.42 -12.41 6.04
N SER A 134 11.14 -11.98 4.81
CA SER A 134 10.87 -12.88 3.67
C SER A 134 9.64 -13.77 3.83
N ASN A 135 8.66 -13.32 4.60
CA ASN A 135 7.47 -14.08 4.97
C ASN A 135 6.18 -13.45 4.47
N ILE A 136 5.14 -14.28 4.44
CA ILE A 136 3.75 -13.83 4.43
C ILE A 136 3.07 -14.25 5.73
N TYR A 137 2.24 -13.37 6.27
CA TYR A 137 1.44 -13.61 7.48
C TYR A 137 -0.02 -13.63 7.09
N LEU A 138 -0.78 -14.54 7.67
CA LEU A 138 -2.22 -14.62 7.53
C LEU A 138 -2.88 -14.11 8.82
N ILE A 139 -3.83 -13.23 8.69
CA ILE A 139 -4.49 -12.54 9.79
C ILE A 139 -5.98 -12.88 9.76
N ASP A 140 -6.50 -13.37 10.86
CA ASP A 140 -7.93 -13.46 11.12
C ASP A 140 -8.48 -12.03 11.28
N ALA A 141 -9.18 -11.53 10.27
CA ALA A 141 -9.68 -10.16 10.27
C ALA A 141 -10.83 -9.96 11.28
N VAL A 142 -11.57 -11.02 11.59
CA VAL A 142 -12.69 -10.98 12.55
C VAL A 142 -12.16 -10.88 13.98
N ASN A 143 -11.23 -11.77 14.34
CA ASN A 143 -10.66 -11.84 15.69
C ASN A 143 -9.40 -10.98 15.85
N ARG A 144 -8.90 -10.35 14.79
CA ARG A 144 -7.76 -9.41 14.78
C ARG A 144 -6.51 -10.04 15.37
N ARG A 145 -6.13 -11.20 14.87
CA ARG A 145 -4.98 -11.97 15.33
C ARG A 145 -4.25 -12.65 14.19
N VAL A 146 -2.97 -12.87 14.37
CA VAL A 146 -2.18 -13.67 13.43
C VAL A 146 -2.65 -15.13 13.48
N LEU A 147 -2.88 -15.71 12.29
CA LEU A 147 -3.18 -17.13 12.14
C LEU A 147 -1.91 -17.96 11.97
N GLY A 148 -2.01 -19.24 12.21
CA GLY A 148 -0.90 -20.17 12.18
C GLY A 148 -0.32 -20.32 13.58
N ASN A 149 0.52 -21.24 13.80
CA ASN A 149 1.19 -21.58 15.05
C ASN A 149 0.36 -21.43 16.32
N ALA A 150 -0.50 -22.37 16.51
CA ALA A 150 -0.63 -22.89 17.86
C ALA A 150 0.81 -23.04 18.39
N ALA A 151 1.08 -22.43 19.52
CA ALA A 151 2.39 -22.32 20.10
C ALA A 151 3.29 -23.53 19.76
N ASN A 152 4.40 -23.28 19.04
CA ASN A 152 5.42 -24.30 18.97
C ASN A 152 5.69 -24.71 20.43
N PRO A 153 5.42 -25.94 20.85
CA PRO A 153 5.55 -26.35 22.23
C PRO A 153 6.97 -26.22 22.77
N GLN A 154 7.95 -26.04 21.88
CA GLN A 154 9.35 -25.75 22.21
C GLN A 154 9.69 -24.29 22.22
N ALA A 155 8.75 -23.41 21.86
CA ALA A 155 8.97 -21.99 21.85
C ALA A 155 9.30 -21.46 23.24
N GLY A 156 10.37 -20.67 23.34
CA GLY A 156 10.83 -20.13 24.62
C GLY A 156 11.70 -21.07 25.44
N THR A 157 12.09 -22.21 24.90
CA THR A 157 13.10 -23.10 25.52
C THR A 157 14.51 -22.60 25.23
N THR A 158 15.49 -23.07 25.96
CA THR A 158 16.91 -22.78 25.72
C THR A 158 17.42 -23.32 24.38
N THR A 159 16.79 -24.36 23.86
CA THR A 159 17.10 -24.98 22.56
C THR A 159 16.35 -24.36 21.40
N ASN A 160 15.21 -23.74 21.66
CA ASN A 160 14.44 -23.01 20.69
C ASN A 160 13.84 -21.76 21.35
N PRO A 161 14.69 -20.75 21.60
CA PRO A 161 14.26 -19.51 22.25
C PRO A 161 13.31 -18.70 21.36
N GLU A 162 13.20 -19.07 20.10
CA GLU A 162 12.34 -18.39 19.14
C GLU A 162 10.98 -19.04 19.12
N ARG A 163 9.98 -18.30 19.51
CA ARG A 163 8.66 -18.59 19.01
C ARG A 163 8.72 -18.31 17.53
N LEU A 164 8.78 -19.35 16.75
CA LEU A 164 8.65 -19.16 15.31
C LEU A 164 7.38 -18.42 15.07
N SER A 165 7.51 -17.31 14.37
CA SER A 165 6.36 -16.55 13.98
C SER A 165 5.45 -17.41 13.12
N SER A 166 4.22 -17.04 13.07
CA SER A 166 3.22 -17.59 12.17
C SER A 166 3.52 -17.34 10.70
N GLY A 167 4.63 -16.66 10.38
CA GLY A 167 5.02 -16.33 9.02
C GLY A 167 5.37 -17.54 8.17
N ILE A 168 4.89 -17.57 6.94
CA ILE A 168 5.21 -18.57 5.93
C ILE A 168 6.36 -18.04 5.09
N LEU A 169 7.49 -18.74 5.10
CA LEU A 169 8.68 -18.36 4.34
C LEU A 169 8.43 -18.49 2.83
N LEU A 170 8.71 -17.44 2.07
CA LEU A 170 8.52 -17.38 0.62
C LEU A 170 9.80 -17.15 -0.15
N GLY A 171 10.50 -16.08 0.16
CA GLY A 171 11.66 -15.59 -0.57
C GLY A 171 11.88 -14.11 -0.31
N ARG A 172 12.91 -13.55 -0.92
CA ARG A 172 13.38 -12.20 -0.60
C ARG A 172 12.41 -11.10 -1.01
N GLU A 173 12.20 -10.15 -0.12
CA GLU A 173 11.40 -8.95 -0.30
C GLU A 173 9.98 -9.25 -0.83
N PRO A 174 9.16 -10.06 -0.13
CA PRO A 174 7.75 -10.14 -0.48
C PRO A 174 7.13 -8.75 -0.33
N HIS A 175 6.52 -8.25 -1.42
CA HIS A 175 6.08 -6.85 -1.43
C HIS A 175 4.56 -6.76 -1.27
N GLU A 176 3.79 -7.13 -2.29
CA GLU A 176 2.34 -7.08 -2.20
C GLU A 176 1.73 -8.47 -2.40
N PRO A 177 0.88 -8.93 -1.48
CA PRO A 177 0.05 -10.10 -1.68
C PRO A 177 -1.20 -9.77 -2.50
N ALA A 178 -1.78 -10.79 -3.16
CA ALA A 178 -3.10 -10.70 -3.78
C ALA A 178 -3.79 -12.06 -3.79
N PHE A 179 -5.03 -12.13 -3.29
CA PHE A 179 -5.83 -13.33 -3.42
C PHE A 179 -6.43 -13.44 -4.82
N THR A 180 -6.45 -14.65 -5.38
CA THR A 180 -7.24 -14.93 -6.57
C THR A 180 -8.72 -14.69 -6.32
N ARG A 181 -9.50 -14.41 -7.36
CA ARG A 181 -10.93 -14.09 -7.23
C ARG A 181 -11.76 -15.21 -6.59
N ASN A 182 -11.32 -16.45 -6.72
CA ASN A 182 -11.94 -17.59 -6.07
C ASN A 182 -11.45 -17.83 -4.64
N GLY A 183 -10.47 -17.04 -4.15
CA GLY A 183 -9.89 -17.15 -2.81
C GLY A 183 -9.04 -18.39 -2.54
N LYS A 184 -8.79 -19.23 -3.55
CA LYS A 184 -8.05 -20.49 -3.35
C LYS A 184 -6.54 -20.30 -3.31
N GLU A 185 -6.04 -19.28 -3.96
CA GLU A 185 -4.61 -18.99 -4.01
C GLU A 185 -4.31 -17.58 -3.54
N LEU A 186 -3.15 -17.44 -2.98
CA LEU A 186 -2.51 -16.18 -2.64
C LEU A 186 -1.24 -16.04 -3.48
N TRP A 187 -1.18 -14.99 -4.29
CA TRP A 187 -0.01 -14.64 -5.07
C TRP A 187 0.75 -13.54 -4.35
N VAL A 188 2.06 -13.69 -4.22
CA VAL A 188 2.92 -12.72 -3.53
C VAL A 188 4.09 -12.36 -4.43
N THR A 189 4.24 -11.08 -4.75
CA THR A 189 5.40 -10.59 -5.50
C THR A 189 6.65 -10.63 -4.63
N LEU A 190 7.72 -11.24 -5.14
CA LEU A 190 9.03 -11.32 -4.51
C LEU A 190 9.98 -10.36 -5.25
N ARG A 191 10.00 -9.10 -4.82
CA ARG A 191 10.74 -8.03 -5.48
C ARG A 191 12.25 -8.27 -5.54
N GLY A 192 12.78 -8.97 -4.55
CA GLY A 192 14.21 -9.34 -4.47
C GLY A 192 14.61 -10.55 -5.31
N GLU A 193 13.65 -11.23 -5.96
CA GLU A 193 13.88 -12.47 -6.70
C GLU A 193 13.24 -12.51 -8.08
N ASP A 194 12.65 -11.41 -8.53
CA ASP A 194 12.05 -11.26 -9.87
C ASP A 194 11.03 -12.37 -10.21
N ARG A 195 10.20 -12.73 -9.22
CA ARG A 195 9.19 -13.78 -9.36
C ARG A 195 7.98 -13.55 -8.44
N ILE A 196 6.93 -14.29 -8.67
CA ILE A 196 5.76 -14.41 -7.81
C ILE A 196 5.76 -15.78 -7.14
N ALA A 197 5.52 -15.84 -5.84
CA ALA A 197 5.18 -17.07 -5.13
C ALA A 197 3.66 -17.27 -5.16
N ILE A 198 3.20 -18.45 -5.52
CA ILE A 198 1.79 -18.84 -5.51
C ILE A 198 1.55 -19.86 -4.41
N LEU A 199 0.70 -19.53 -3.46
CA LEU A 199 0.36 -20.36 -2.32
C LEU A 199 -1.06 -20.90 -2.46
N ASP A 200 -1.26 -22.15 -2.06
CA ASP A 200 -2.58 -22.70 -1.75
C ASP A 200 -3.03 -22.19 -0.37
N VAL A 201 -4.14 -21.46 -0.32
CA VAL A 201 -4.64 -20.84 0.91
C VAL A 201 -5.07 -21.91 1.92
N GLY A 202 -5.69 -23.00 1.46
CA GLY A 202 -6.12 -24.09 2.33
C GLY A 202 -4.95 -24.80 3.01
N GLN A 203 -3.84 -24.96 2.30
CA GLN A 203 -2.60 -25.50 2.88
C GLN A 203 -1.91 -24.48 3.79
N ALA A 204 -1.88 -23.21 3.38
CA ALA A 204 -1.29 -22.14 4.19
C ALA A 204 -1.95 -22.03 5.57
N LEU A 205 -3.27 -22.15 5.63
CA LEU A 205 -4.03 -22.13 6.90
C LEU A 205 -3.73 -23.33 7.80
N LYS A 206 -3.25 -24.44 7.25
CA LYS A 206 -2.86 -25.63 8.02
C LYS A 206 -1.39 -25.60 8.43
N GLN A 207 -0.62 -24.69 7.86
CA GLN A 207 0.80 -24.65 8.08
C GLN A 207 1.15 -24.09 9.46
N VAL A 208 2.06 -24.78 10.11
CA VAL A 208 2.75 -24.33 11.31
C VAL A 208 4.09 -23.74 10.87
N GLY A 209 4.27 -22.43 11.07
CA GLY A 209 5.26 -21.60 10.40
C GLY A 209 6.73 -21.90 10.58
N GLY A 210 7.55 -21.12 9.90
CA GLY A 210 9.00 -21.06 10.10
C GLY A 210 9.85 -22.01 9.24
N VAL A 211 9.24 -22.91 8.50
CA VAL A 211 9.93 -23.84 7.59
C VAL A 211 9.49 -23.60 6.14
N PRO A 212 10.24 -24.07 5.15
CA PRO A 212 9.79 -24.04 3.78
C PRO A 212 8.40 -24.62 3.65
N SER A 213 7.52 -23.86 3.04
CA SER A 213 6.10 -24.12 3.10
C SER A 213 5.66 -25.13 2.06
N ASN A 214 4.89 -26.14 2.49
CA ASN A 214 4.12 -26.98 1.59
C ASN A 214 2.96 -26.25 0.91
N ALA A 215 2.66 -25.05 1.38
CA ALA A 215 1.62 -24.21 0.78
C ALA A 215 2.07 -23.54 -0.53
N VAL A 216 3.37 -23.36 -0.72
CA VAL A 216 3.89 -22.80 -1.97
C VAL A 216 3.76 -23.83 -3.08
N ARG A 217 2.90 -23.54 -4.06
CA ARG A 217 2.64 -24.42 -5.19
C ARG A 217 3.59 -24.17 -6.36
N ALA A 218 3.92 -22.92 -6.60
CA ALA A 218 4.75 -22.52 -7.73
C ALA A 218 5.48 -21.21 -7.47
N TYR A 219 6.58 -21.04 -8.17
CA TYR A 219 7.24 -19.74 -8.37
C TYR A 219 7.17 -19.42 -9.87
N VAL A 220 6.67 -18.25 -10.20
CA VAL A 220 6.49 -17.78 -11.56
C VAL A 220 7.46 -16.64 -11.83
N PRO A 221 8.44 -16.82 -12.75
CA PRO A 221 9.33 -15.74 -13.16
C PRO A 221 8.52 -14.56 -13.72
N THR A 222 8.92 -13.36 -13.36
CA THR A 222 8.29 -12.12 -13.83
C THR A 222 9.33 -11.17 -14.41
N LEU A 223 8.87 -9.97 -14.77
CA LEU A 223 9.77 -8.85 -15.01
C LEU A 223 10.57 -8.50 -13.73
N ASN A 224 11.65 -7.75 -13.90
CA ASN A 224 12.56 -7.39 -12.80
C ASN A 224 11.86 -6.48 -11.78
N GLY A 225 11.97 -6.82 -10.50
CA GLY A 225 11.45 -6.05 -9.36
C GLY A 225 9.93 -5.96 -9.28
N PRO A 226 9.19 -7.10 -9.34
CA PRO A 226 7.74 -7.08 -9.27
C PRO A 226 7.27 -6.46 -7.94
N ALA A 227 6.40 -5.45 -8.03
CA ALA A 227 5.92 -4.73 -6.85
C ALA A 227 4.54 -5.22 -6.41
N GLN A 228 3.62 -5.37 -7.33
CA GLN A 228 2.25 -5.78 -7.03
C GLN A 228 1.69 -6.61 -8.18
N VAL A 229 0.81 -7.54 -7.84
CA VAL A 229 -0.06 -8.24 -8.78
C VAL A 229 -1.51 -7.88 -8.49
N TRP A 230 -2.31 -7.69 -9.55
CA TRP A 230 -3.74 -7.45 -9.45
C TRP A 230 -4.49 -8.26 -10.49
N PHE A 231 -5.66 -8.80 -10.14
CA PHE A 231 -6.44 -9.64 -11.05
C PHE A 231 -7.54 -8.85 -11.75
N SER A 232 -7.84 -9.21 -13.01
CA SER A 232 -9.07 -8.77 -13.67
C SER A 232 -10.30 -9.21 -12.89
N LYS A 233 -11.45 -8.57 -13.14
CA LYS A 233 -12.69 -8.85 -12.41
C LYS A 233 -13.16 -10.30 -12.56
N ASP A 234 -12.94 -10.90 -13.73
CA ASP A 234 -13.25 -12.30 -14.02
C ASP A 234 -12.16 -13.30 -13.58
N GLY A 235 -11.04 -12.80 -13.04
CA GLY A 235 -9.92 -13.60 -12.56
C GLY A 235 -9.11 -14.30 -13.65
N LYS A 236 -9.30 -13.95 -14.93
CA LYS A 236 -8.58 -14.60 -16.04
C LYS A 236 -7.22 -14.00 -16.33
N LEU A 237 -7.04 -12.72 -16.01
CA LEU A 237 -5.80 -12.00 -16.20
C LEU A 237 -5.22 -11.55 -14.86
N ALA A 238 -3.89 -11.53 -14.79
CA ALA A 238 -3.13 -10.92 -13.71
C ALA A 238 -2.19 -9.87 -14.30
N PHE A 239 -2.16 -8.70 -13.69
CA PHE A 239 -1.35 -7.56 -14.06
C PHE A 239 -0.25 -7.39 -13.03
N VAL A 240 1.01 -7.40 -13.46
CA VAL A 240 2.19 -7.32 -12.58
C VAL A 240 2.98 -6.08 -12.91
N ILE A 241 3.10 -5.18 -11.95
CA ILE A 241 3.87 -3.94 -12.06
C ILE A 241 5.25 -4.08 -11.44
N SER A 242 6.16 -3.19 -11.84
CA SER A 242 7.54 -3.17 -11.37
C SER A 242 7.94 -1.82 -10.79
N GLN A 243 8.82 -1.87 -9.79
CA GLN A 243 9.52 -0.69 -9.28
C GLN A 243 10.90 -0.50 -9.95
N LYS A 244 11.38 -1.46 -10.73
CA LYS A 244 12.72 -1.40 -11.36
C LYS A 244 12.68 -1.12 -12.85
N VAL A 245 11.64 -1.56 -13.55
CA VAL A 245 11.47 -1.36 -14.99
C VAL A 245 10.13 -0.68 -15.29
N ALA A 246 10.12 0.18 -16.31
CA ALA A 246 8.92 0.91 -16.72
C ALA A 246 8.02 0.03 -17.61
N GLN A 247 7.65 -1.15 -17.12
CA GLN A 247 6.84 -2.13 -17.85
C GLN A 247 5.73 -2.69 -16.95
N LEU A 248 4.63 -3.07 -17.58
CA LEU A 248 3.57 -3.89 -17.03
C LEU A 248 3.65 -5.27 -17.67
N GLU A 249 3.66 -6.31 -16.87
CA GLU A 249 3.51 -7.69 -17.34
C GLU A 249 2.08 -8.15 -17.16
N ILE A 250 1.53 -8.79 -18.19
CA ILE A 250 0.18 -9.36 -18.17
C ILE A 250 0.31 -10.87 -18.31
N LEU A 251 -0.29 -11.58 -17.35
CA LEU A 251 -0.34 -13.04 -17.31
C LEU A 251 -1.78 -13.52 -17.53
N GLU A 252 -1.94 -14.60 -18.26
CA GLU A 252 -3.14 -15.42 -18.21
C GLU A 252 -3.08 -16.30 -16.96
N VAL A 253 -4.13 -16.32 -16.17
CA VAL A 253 -4.19 -17.09 -14.91
C VAL A 253 -4.38 -18.58 -15.18
N ASN A 254 -5.19 -18.95 -16.18
CA ASN A 254 -5.46 -20.32 -16.62
C ASN A 254 -5.79 -21.28 -15.45
N PRO A 255 -6.89 -21.06 -14.71
CA PRO A 255 -7.23 -21.94 -13.61
C PRO A 255 -7.62 -23.34 -14.10
N ASP A 256 -7.13 -24.37 -13.41
CA ASP A 256 -7.52 -25.76 -13.65
C ASP A 256 -8.92 -26.08 -13.07
N ALA A 257 -9.37 -27.33 -13.21
CA ALA A 257 -10.68 -27.76 -12.70
C ALA A 257 -10.82 -27.62 -11.17
N ASN A 258 -9.72 -27.56 -10.43
CA ASN A 258 -9.69 -27.32 -8.98
C ASN A 258 -9.66 -25.82 -8.65
N GLY A 259 -9.56 -24.95 -9.65
CA GLY A 259 -9.46 -23.52 -9.52
C GLY A 259 -8.07 -23.03 -9.14
N HIS A 260 -7.04 -23.85 -9.34
CA HIS A 260 -5.65 -23.48 -9.16
C HIS A 260 -5.04 -23.01 -10.47
N SER A 261 -4.26 -21.94 -10.39
CA SER A 261 -3.70 -21.27 -11.57
C SER A 261 -2.55 -22.02 -12.23
N ARG A 262 -2.40 -21.80 -13.55
CA ARG A 262 -1.27 -22.19 -14.37
C ARG A 262 -0.83 -20.99 -15.21
N PRO A 263 -0.18 -20.00 -14.58
CA PRO A 263 0.06 -18.71 -15.24
C PRO A 263 0.95 -18.84 -16.46
N ARG A 264 0.63 -18.04 -17.46
CA ARG A 264 1.43 -17.89 -18.66
C ARG A 264 1.54 -16.43 -19.04
N ARG A 265 2.73 -15.93 -19.35
CA ARG A 265 2.91 -14.57 -19.85
C ARG A 265 2.15 -14.39 -21.16
N LEU A 266 1.27 -13.40 -21.16
CA LEU A 266 0.53 -12.97 -22.35
C LEU A 266 1.29 -11.85 -23.05
N ARG A 267 1.72 -10.81 -22.31
CA ARG A 267 2.32 -9.61 -22.89
C ARG A 267 3.18 -8.85 -21.87
N LEU A 268 4.16 -8.12 -22.40
CA LEU A 268 4.82 -7.00 -21.73
C LEU A 268 4.36 -5.70 -22.40
N VAL A 269 4.13 -4.66 -21.60
CA VAL A 269 3.64 -3.35 -22.03
C VAL A 269 4.60 -2.28 -21.53
N ASP A 270 5.14 -1.47 -22.41
CA ASP A 270 5.97 -0.34 -22.02
C ASP A 270 5.10 0.78 -21.46
N LEU A 271 5.47 1.30 -20.28
CA LEU A 271 4.75 2.33 -19.54
C LEU A 271 5.46 3.68 -19.51
N GLY A 272 6.64 3.77 -20.09
CA GLY A 272 7.44 4.97 -20.07
C GLY A 272 8.67 4.86 -20.94
N THR A 273 9.45 5.94 -20.95
CA THR A 273 10.74 6.00 -21.65
C THR A 273 11.87 5.67 -20.69
N GLN A 274 13.04 5.26 -21.23
CA GLN A 274 14.25 5.03 -20.42
C GLN A 274 14.69 6.28 -19.65
N ASP A 275 14.38 7.46 -20.17
CA ASP A 275 14.72 8.76 -19.56
C ASP A 275 13.83 9.13 -18.37
N LYS A 276 12.69 8.44 -18.18
CA LYS A 276 11.80 8.63 -17.05
C LYS A 276 11.41 7.26 -16.48
N PRO A 277 12.22 6.72 -15.57
CA PRO A 277 11.90 5.46 -14.91
C PRO A 277 10.54 5.62 -14.21
N ALA A 278 9.61 4.75 -14.51
CA ALA A 278 8.24 4.88 -13.99
C ALA A 278 8.21 4.68 -12.47
N PHE A 279 8.97 3.73 -11.93
CA PHE A 279 8.83 3.27 -10.55
C PHE A 279 7.36 3.18 -10.18
N THR A 280 6.72 2.08 -10.57
CA THR A 280 5.28 1.87 -10.39
C THR A 280 5.02 1.17 -9.06
N PRO A 281 4.65 1.89 -7.98
CA PRO A 281 4.46 1.30 -6.66
C PRO A 281 3.11 0.59 -6.53
N PHE A 282 2.09 1.05 -7.24
CA PHE A 282 0.72 0.60 -7.03
C PHE A 282 -0.11 0.60 -8.32
N GLN A 283 -1.06 -0.32 -8.37
CA GLN A 283 -2.10 -0.38 -9.39
C GLN A 283 -3.44 -0.78 -8.77
N LYS A 284 -4.53 -0.40 -9.42
CA LYS A 284 -5.87 -0.83 -9.03
C LYS A 284 -6.79 -0.93 -10.24
N LEU A 285 -7.68 -1.92 -10.21
CA LEU A 285 -8.72 -2.13 -11.22
C LEU A 285 -9.85 -1.13 -11.01
N SER A 286 -10.32 -0.49 -12.09
CA SER A 286 -11.51 0.37 -12.02
C SER A 286 -12.75 -0.42 -11.57
N PRO A 287 -13.74 0.20 -10.91
CA PRO A 287 -14.91 -0.49 -10.38
C PRO A 287 -15.73 -1.25 -11.43
N ASP A 288 -15.74 -0.76 -12.67
CA ASP A 288 -16.39 -1.44 -13.81
C ASP A 288 -15.56 -2.62 -14.36
N GLY A 289 -14.30 -2.75 -13.95
CA GLY A 289 -13.39 -3.80 -14.36
C GLY A 289 -12.78 -3.61 -15.75
N THR A 290 -12.94 -2.44 -16.37
CA THR A 290 -12.52 -2.20 -17.76
C THR A 290 -11.11 -1.62 -17.90
N GLN A 291 -10.60 -1.00 -16.83
CA GLN A 291 -9.33 -0.27 -16.83
C GLN A 291 -8.46 -0.68 -15.64
N MET A 292 -7.16 -0.79 -15.86
CA MET A 292 -6.14 -0.86 -14.82
C MET A 292 -5.43 0.48 -14.73
N TRP A 293 -5.43 1.09 -13.56
CA TRP A 293 -4.77 2.36 -13.29
C TRP A 293 -3.47 2.12 -12.53
N LEU A 294 -2.39 2.72 -12.98
CA LEU A 294 -1.03 2.49 -12.49
C LEU A 294 -0.37 3.82 -12.10
N SER A 295 0.05 3.96 -10.85
CA SER A 295 0.82 5.12 -10.40
C SER A 295 2.29 5.02 -10.82
N HIS A 296 2.92 6.16 -11.17
CA HIS A 296 4.33 6.25 -11.56
C HIS A 296 5.03 7.30 -10.70
N LYS A 297 5.65 6.84 -9.60
CA LYS A 297 6.19 7.72 -8.55
C LYS A 297 7.29 8.66 -9.03
N LEU A 298 8.15 8.21 -9.94
CA LEU A 298 9.25 9.03 -10.47
C LEU A 298 8.90 9.81 -11.75
N ALA A 299 7.76 9.47 -12.36
CA ALA A 299 7.27 10.17 -13.55
C ALA A 299 6.14 11.16 -13.23
N ASP A 300 5.72 11.28 -11.95
CA ASP A 300 4.63 12.15 -11.50
C ASP A 300 3.35 11.99 -12.33
N ALA A 301 3.01 10.76 -12.65
CA ALA A 301 1.92 10.44 -13.56
C ALA A 301 1.12 9.20 -13.12
N VAL A 302 -0.01 8.99 -13.75
CA VAL A 302 -0.78 7.75 -13.71
C VAL A 302 -1.11 7.30 -15.11
N SER A 303 -0.87 6.02 -15.43
CA SER A 303 -1.30 5.42 -16.70
C SER A 303 -2.58 4.63 -16.51
N VAL A 304 -3.41 4.66 -17.55
CA VAL A 304 -4.66 3.90 -17.66
C VAL A 304 -4.52 2.89 -18.77
N VAL A 305 -4.65 1.62 -18.44
CA VAL A 305 -4.45 0.49 -19.38
C VAL A 305 -5.76 -0.27 -19.55
N SER A 306 -6.08 -0.65 -20.78
CA SER A 306 -7.27 -1.44 -21.09
C SER A 306 -7.16 -2.86 -20.54
N VAL A 307 -8.22 -3.34 -19.91
CA VAL A 307 -8.38 -4.76 -19.53
C VAL A 307 -8.99 -5.57 -20.67
N LYS A 308 -9.90 -4.97 -21.46
CA LYS A 308 -10.57 -5.62 -22.58
C LYS A 308 -9.62 -5.89 -23.74
N ASP A 309 -8.75 -4.94 -24.06
CA ASP A 309 -7.63 -5.12 -24.99
C ASP A 309 -6.34 -5.04 -24.18
N PRO A 310 -5.92 -6.18 -23.60
CA PRO A 310 -4.91 -6.18 -22.56
C PRO A 310 -3.58 -5.61 -23.05
N GLY A 311 -3.15 -4.53 -22.39
CA GLY A 311 -1.89 -3.86 -22.68
C GLY A 311 -1.99 -2.63 -23.57
N THR A 312 -3.17 -2.24 -24.05
CA THR A 312 -3.34 -0.94 -24.69
C THR A 312 -3.35 0.15 -23.63
N VAL A 313 -2.35 1.03 -23.66
CA VAL A 313 -2.31 2.25 -22.83
C VAL A 313 -3.31 3.26 -23.40
N LEU A 314 -4.38 3.50 -22.67
CA LEU A 314 -5.48 4.39 -23.08
C LEU A 314 -5.18 5.85 -22.81
N ALA A 315 -4.46 6.15 -21.74
CA ALA A 315 -4.07 7.50 -21.34
C ALA A 315 -2.90 7.47 -20.36
N THR A 316 -2.16 8.58 -20.30
CA THR A 316 -1.24 8.90 -19.20
C THR A 316 -1.55 10.31 -18.72
N LEU A 317 -1.92 10.45 -17.46
CA LEU A 317 -2.36 11.68 -16.83
C LEU A 317 -1.25 12.23 -15.94
N ALA A 318 -0.85 13.49 -16.15
CA ALA A 318 0.11 14.17 -15.30
C ALA A 318 -0.53 14.58 -13.96
N LEU A 319 0.21 14.45 -12.87
CA LEU A 319 -0.23 14.77 -11.51
C LEU A 319 0.39 16.06 -10.95
N GLY A 320 1.25 16.71 -11.74
CA GLY A 320 2.01 17.88 -11.34
C GLY A 320 3.44 17.52 -10.95
N GLU A 321 4.30 18.54 -10.96
CA GLU A 321 5.73 18.38 -10.68
C GLU A 321 5.98 17.91 -9.24
N MET A 322 6.89 16.95 -9.07
CA MET A 322 7.26 16.38 -7.78
C MET A 322 6.08 15.79 -6.99
N ALA A 323 5.00 15.42 -7.66
CA ALA A 323 3.81 14.85 -7.02
C ALA A 323 4.12 13.55 -6.28
N ARG A 324 4.99 12.69 -6.84
CA ARG A 324 5.41 11.41 -6.28
C ARG A 324 4.23 10.53 -5.87
N PRO A 325 3.35 10.14 -6.80
CA PRO A 325 2.17 9.35 -6.47
C PRO A 325 2.54 7.99 -5.88
N ASN A 326 1.81 7.58 -4.85
CA ASN A 326 1.88 6.25 -4.24
C ASN A 326 0.67 5.42 -4.66
N HIS A 327 -0.36 5.37 -3.85
CA HIS A 327 -1.56 4.57 -4.08
C HIS A 327 -2.69 5.37 -4.71
N LEU A 328 -3.68 4.67 -5.23
CA LEU A 328 -4.91 5.25 -5.75
C LEU A 328 -6.15 4.50 -5.23
N GLU A 329 -7.28 5.21 -5.16
CA GLU A 329 -8.55 4.65 -4.78
C GLU A 329 -9.67 5.24 -5.63
N PHE A 330 -10.63 4.40 -5.98
CA PHE A 330 -11.83 4.80 -6.70
C PHE A 330 -12.96 5.08 -5.72
N VAL A 331 -13.62 6.18 -5.92
CA VAL A 331 -14.84 6.54 -5.19
C VAL A 331 -15.95 6.76 -6.19
N ASP A 332 -16.87 5.81 -6.23
CA ASP A 332 -18.04 5.82 -7.10
C ASP A 332 -19.29 5.79 -6.23
N ASN A 333 -20.01 6.90 -6.18
CA ASN A 333 -21.27 7.01 -5.49
C ASN A 333 -22.28 7.87 -6.30
N PRO A 334 -23.53 7.99 -5.89
CA PRO A 334 -24.54 8.74 -6.66
C PRO A 334 -24.22 10.22 -6.91
N ARG A 335 -23.21 10.78 -6.23
CA ARG A 335 -22.83 12.19 -6.35
C ARG A 335 -21.58 12.43 -7.19
N GLY A 336 -20.92 11.38 -7.68
CA GLY A 336 -19.79 11.51 -8.55
C GLY A 336 -18.90 10.27 -8.60
N GLN A 337 -18.02 10.28 -9.56
CA GLN A 337 -17.02 9.23 -9.79
C GLN A 337 -15.65 9.89 -9.84
N VAL A 338 -14.79 9.58 -8.89
CA VAL A 338 -13.44 10.12 -8.85
C VAL A 338 -12.40 9.04 -8.62
N THR A 339 -11.15 9.33 -9.00
CA THR A 339 -9.97 8.64 -8.51
C THR A 339 -9.25 9.59 -7.57
N TYR A 340 -9.00 9.16 -6.35
CA TYR A 340 -8.06 9.80 -5.45
C TYR A 340 -6.68 9.17 -5.62
N MET A 341 -5.65 10.00 -5.64
CA MET A 341 -4.25 9.56 -5.69
C MET A 341 -3.50 10.16 -4.51
N SER A 342 -2.90 9.33 -3.66
CA SER A 342 -2.03 9.81 -2.60
C SER A 342 -0.70 10.27 -3.18
N LEU A 343 -0.28 11.47 -2.79
CA LEU A 343 0.98 12.08 -3.20
C LEU A 343 1.95 12.08 -2.02
N ALA A 344 3.13 11.47 -2.21
CA ALA A 344 4.14 11.40 -1.16
C ALA A 344 4.80 12.75 -0.85
N ARG A 345 4.73 13.71 -1.78
CA ARG A 345 5.24 15.06 -1.54
C ARG A 345 4.61 15.67 -0.30
N VAL A 346 5.44 16.23 0.55
CA VAL A 346 5.04 17.02 1.71
C VAL A 346 5.23 18.48 1.36
N ASP A 347 4.15 19.25 1.38
CA ASP A 347 4.17 20.69 1.12
C ASP A 347 4.19 21.45 2.45
N ASP A 348 5.09 22.44 2.56
CA ASP A 348 5.10 23.38 3.65
C ASP A 348 3.92 24.38 3.51
N GLY A 349 3.27 24.69 4.60
CA GLY A 349 2.18 25.69 4.60
C GLY A 349 0.80 25.11 4.27
N GLY A 350 0.55 23.85 4.58
CA GLY A 350 -0.81 23.29 4.63
C GLY A 350 -1.75 24.04 5.58
N PRO A 351 -3.01 23.66 5.67
CA PRO A 351 -3.95 24.25 6.61
C PRO A 351 -3.34 24.28 8.02
N ASN A 352 -3.40 25.42 8.70
CA ASN A 352 -2.77 25.66 9.99
C ASN A 352 -1.22 25.69 9.98
N ALA A 353 -0.61 26.02 8.84
CA ALA A 353 0.85 26.05 8.67
C ALA A 353 1.58 24.71 8.96
N ALA A 354 0.87 23.60 8.97
CA ALA A 354 1.44 22.27 9.16
C ALA A 354 1.88 21.69 7.81
N ALA A 355 3.08 21.14 7.76
CA ALA A 355 3.55 20.41 6.58
C ALA A 355 2.69 19.17 6.34
N SER A 356 2.13 19.03 5.16
CA SER A 356 1.19 17.95 4.83
C SER A 356 1.29 17.50 3.40
N SER A 357 1.04 16.24 3.17
CA SER A 357 0.84 15.67 1.84
C SER A 357 -0.55 16.01 1.29
N ARG A 358 -0.80 15.65 0.04
CA ARG A 358 -2.08 15.89 -0.65
C ARG A 358 -2.66 14.63 -1.27
N LEU A 359 -3.96 14.65 -1.50
CA LEU A 359 -4.63 13.80 -2.47
C LEU A 359 -4.89 14.58 -3.74
N ALA A 360 -4.52 14.04 -4.88
CA ALA A 360 -5.01 14.52 -6.17
C ALA A 360 -6.39 13.92 -6.43
N ILE A 361 -7.29 14.72 -7.02
CA ILE A 361 -8.66 14.36 -7.36
C ILE A 361 -8.79 14.38 -8.88
N ILE A 362 -9.11 13.22 -9.47
CA ILE A 362 -9.36 13.08 -10.91
C ILE A 362 -10.85 12.76 -11.10
N ASP A 363 -11.56 13.62 -11.81
CA ASP A 363 -12.96 13.41 -12.14
C ASP A 363 -13.09 12.36 -13.26
N ARG A 364 -13.79 11.26 -12.97
CA ARG A 364 -14.06 10.17 -13.94
C ARG A 364 -15.46 10.22 -14.54
N SER A 365 -16.28 11.20 -14.18
CA SER A 365 -17.60 11.40 -14.80
C SER A 365 -17.51 11.91 -16.24
N VAL A 366 -16.32 12.36 -16.66
CA VAL A 366 -16.02 12.81 -18.01
C VAL A 366 -15.28 11.75 -18.82
N PRO A 367 -15.35 11.79 -20.18
CA PRO A 367 -14.59 10.88 -21.03
C PRO A 367 -13.09 10.87 -20.68
N LEU A 368 -12.42 9.72 -20.78
CA LEU A 368 -11.01 9.54 -20.36
C LEU A 368 -10.07 10.59 -20.96
N ALA A 369 -10.27 10.96 -22.24
CA ALA A 369 -9.47 11.98 -22.92
C ALA A 369 -9.59 13.41 -22.30
N GLN A 370 -10.59 13.63 -21.45
CA GLN A 370 -10.82 14.90 -20.75
C GLN A 370 -10.44 14.81 -19.27
N GLN A 371 -10.13 13.61 -18.79
CA GLN A 371 -9.78 13.41 -17.38
C GLN A 371 -8.44 14.05 -17.06
N LYS A 372 -8.38 14.73 -15.94
CA LYS A 372 -7.21 15.41 -15.41
C LYS A 372 -7.38 15.62 -13.89
N VAL A 373 -6.34 16.05 -13.23
CA VAL A 373 -6.45 16.55 -11.85
C VAL A 373 -7.34 17.80 -11.85
N VAL A 374 -8.47 17.72 -11.17
CA VAL A 374 -9.44 18.82 -11.03
C VAL A 374 -9.34 19.53 -9.69
N GLY A 375 -8.63 18.96 -8.73
CA GLY A 375 -8.40 19.54 -7.42
C GLY A 375 -7.37 18.76 -6.62
N MET A 376 -6.94 19.34 -5.52
CA MET A 376 -6.09 18.72 -4.52
C MET A 376 -6.57 19.09 -3.13
N VAL A 377 -6.49 18.15 -2.19
CA VAL A 377 -6.83 18.38 -0.79
C VAL A 377 -5.66 17.94 0.09
N TYR A 378 -5.38 18.71 1.15
CA TYR A 378 -4.38 18.31 2.14
C TYR A 378 -4.86 17.11 2.95
N THR A 379 -3.97 16.14 3.15
CA THR A 379 -4.30 14.93 3.89
C THR A 379 -4.28 15.13 5.40
N GLY A 380 -3.61 16.16 5.87
CA GLY A 380 -3.41 16.40 7.30
C GLY A 380 -2.25 15.61 7.91
N GLY A 381 -1.59 14.75 7.16
CA GLY A 381 -0.42 13.99 7.58
C GLY A 381 0.72 14.08 6.57
N ARG A 382 1.86 13.50 6.90
CA ARG A 382 3.11 13.63 6.14
C ARG A 382 3.46 12.35 5.39
N GLU A 383 3.81 12.48 4.11
CA GLU A 383 4.12 11.39 3.18
C GLU A 383 2.95 10.40 3.05
N ALA A 384 1.85 10.85 2.40
CA ALA A 384 0.67 10.03 2.18
C ALA A 384 1.01 8.81 1.30
N HIS A 385 0.53 7.63 1.72
CA HIS A 385 0.82 6.36 1.06
C HIS A 385 -0.45 5.57 0.76
N GLY A 386 -0.79 4.55 1.53
CA GLY A 386 -1.97 3.72 1.33
C GLY A 386 -3.28 4.47 1.54
N LEU A 387 -4.28 4.19 0.73
CA LEU A 387 -5.63 4.71 0.94
C LEU A 387 -6.68 3.69 0.52
N TRP A 388 -7.84 3.71 1.21
CA TRP A 388 -8.93 2.78 0.93
C TRP A 388 -10.27 3.33 1.41
N THR A 389 -11.33 3.04 0.65
CA THR A 389 -12.71 3.44 0.99
C THR A 389 -13.45 2.35 1.76
N ASN A 390 -14.52 2.76 2.44
CA ASN A 390 -15.54 1.83 2.92
C ASN A 390 -16.40 1.30 1.74
N PRO A 391 -17.17 0.20 1.91
CA PRO A 391 -17.99 -0.37 0.84
C PRO A 391 -19.03 0.59 0.23
N ALA A 392 -19.47 1.58 0.99
CA ALA A 392 -20.44 2.59 0.50
C ALA A 392 -19.79 3.74 -0.27
N ASN A 393 -18.46 3.77 -0.40
CA ASN A 393 -17.71 4.86 -1.06
C ASN A 393 -18.06 6.25 -0.52
N ASN A 394 -18.22 6.38 0.80
CA ASN A 394 -18.50 7.65 1.46
C ASN A 394 -17.51 8.01 2.58
N LEU A 395 -16.62 7.06 2.94
CA LEU A 395 -15.47 7.30 3.82
C LEU A 395 -14.20 6.86 3.13
N LEU A 396 -13.12 7.62 3.30
CA LEU A 396 -11.78 7.31 2.81
C LEU A 396 -10.79 7.43 3.96
N TYR A 397 -9.91 6.45 4.10
CA TYR A 397 -8.79 6.47 5.03
C TYR A 397 -7.48 6.59 4.29
N VAL A 398 -6.52 7.33 4.85
CA VAL A 398 -5.21 7.61 4.25
C VAL A 398 -4.11 7.38 5.29
N ALA A 399 -3.19 6.48 5.00
CA ALA A 399 -2.00 6.24 5.82
C ALA A 399 -0.87 7.21 5.47
N HIS A 400 0.00 7.48 6.44
CA HIS A 400 1.17 8.35 6.27
C HIS A 400 2.44 7.67 6.78
N GLU A 401 3.56 7.91 6.10
CA GLU A 401 4.83 7.26 6.44
C GLU A 401 5.63 8.02 7.52
N GLN A 402 5.47 9.33 7.59
CA GLN A 402 6.29 10.18 8.46
C GLN A 402 5.53 10.66 9.69
N ASP A 403 6.28 10.75 10.79
CA ASP A 403 5.77 11.34 12.02
C ASP A 403 5.44 12.83 11.84
N GLU A 404 4.43 13.26 12.58
CA GLU A 404 4.07 14.67 12.69
C GLU A 404 5.17 15.48 13.39
N LEU A 405 5.36 16.72 12.94
CA LEU A 405 6.41 17.60 13.42
C LEU A 405 6.18 18.06 14.87
N PRO A 406 7.24 18.41 15.60
CA PRO A 406 7.11 19.09 16.87
C PRO A 406 6.24 20.36 16.76
N GLY A 407 5.39 20.57 17.75
CA GLY A 407 4.45 21.70 17.78
C GLY A 407 3.08 21.42 17.14
N THR A 408 2.88 20.24 16.53
CA THR A 408 1.56 19.79 16.09
C THR A 408 0.87 18.93 17.16
N PRO A 409 -0.47 18.77 17.12
CA PRO A 409 -1.19 17.97 18.12
C PRO A 409 -0.74 16.50 18.22
N ASN A 410 -0.22 15.93 17.12
CA ASN A 410 0.20 14.53 17.04
C ASN A 410 1.72 14.38 16.91
N ALA A 411 2.49 15.34 17.40
CA ALA A 411 3.96 15.36 17.27
C ALA A 411 4.60 14.02 17.66
N GLY A 412 5.53 13.55 16.84
CA GLY A 412 6.27 12.30 17.07
C GLY A 412 5.46 11.02 16.82
N GLN A 413 4.31 11.12 16.17
CA GLN A 413 3.49 9.98 15.79
C GLN A 413 3.08 10.07 14.33
N VAL A 414 2.96 8.94 13.65
CA VAL A 414 2.25 8.89 12.37
C VAL A 414 0.75 8.93 12.60
N VAL A 415 0.03 9.52 11.65
CA VAL A 415 -1.43 9.60 11.69
C VAL A 415 -2.05 8.82 10.52
N CYS A 416 -3.28 8.36 10.73
CA CYS A 416 -4.19 7.97 9.66
C CYS A 416 -5.27 9.04 9.54
N SER A 417 -5.50 9.56 8.36
CA SER A 417 -6.54 10.58 8.13
C SER A 417 -7.81 9.93 7.63
N ALA A 418 -8.95 10.35 8.19
CA ALA A 418 -10.28 9.93 7.76
C ALA A 418 -10.99 11.08 7.05
N PHE A 419 -11.58 10.82 5.89
CA PHE A 419 -12.29 11.78 5.06
C PHE A 419 -13.73 11.37 4.83
N ASP A 420 -14.65 12.35 4.86
CA ASP A 420 -15.97 12.25 4.25
C ASP A 420 -15.81 12.51 2.74
N VAL A 421 -16.10 11.48 1.96
CA VAL A 421 -16.07 11.50 0.49
C VAL A 421 -17.47 11.28 -0.11
N SER A 422 -18.51 11.50 0.67
CA SER A 422 -19.90 11.41 0.20
C SER A 422 -20.20 12.40 -0.94
N THR A 423 -19.44 13.47 -1.04
CA THR A 423 -19.38 14.37 -2.21
C THR A 423 -17.96 14.26 -2.81
N PRO A 424 -17.73 13.36 -3.79
CA PRO A 424 -16.38 12.96 -4.17
C PRO A 424 -15.48 14.07 -4.71
N LEU A 425 -16.04 15.10 -5.32
CA LEU A 425 -15.26 16.26 -5.79
C LEU A 425 -14.93 17.27 -4.67
N GLN A 426 -15.49 17.10 -3.47
CA GLN A 426 -15.32 17.98 -2.32
C GLN A 426 -15.06 17.18 -1.04
N PRO A 427 -13.97 16.39 -0.98
CA PRO A 427 -13.66 15.59 0.20
C PRO A 427 -13.41 16.50 1.41
N LYS A 428 -13.84 16.05 2.59
CA LYS A 428 -13.68 16.79 3.84
C LYS A 428 -12.90 15.95 4.84
N LEU A 429 -11.81 16.48 5.37
CA LEU A 429 -11.09 15.84 6.46
C LEU A 429 -11.99 15.81 7.70
N ILE A 430 -12.28 14.62 8.20
CA ILE A 430 -13.05 14.40 9.43
C ILE A 430 -12.12 14.52 10.63
N THR A 431 -11.03 13.77 10.62
CA THR A 431 -10.08 13.70 11.74
C THR A 431 -8.75 13.10 11.32
N GLN A 432 -7.73 13.37 12.12
CA GLN A 432 -6.45 12.68 12.13
C GLN A 432 -6.44 11.71 13.32
N ILE A 433 -6.17 10.45 13.07
CA ILE A 433 -6.14 9.37 14.04
C ILE A 433 -4.68 9.04 14.35
N PRO A 434 -4.16 9.43 15.53
CA PRO A 434 -2.80 9.07 15.90
C PRO A 434 -2.69 7.56 16.10
N LEU A 435 -1.69 6.95 15.47
CA LEU A 435 -1.49 5.49 15.53
C LEU A 435 -0.67 5.07 16.76
N GLY A 436 -0.12 6.04 17.48
CA GLY A 436 0.73 5.79 18.65
C GLY A 436 2.17 5.39 18.26
N SER A 437 3.00 5.25 19.26
CA SER A 437 4.35 4.73 19.15
C SER A 437 4.44 3.38 19.83
N LEU A 438 5.31 2.49 19.35
CA LEU A 438 5.64 1.26 20.04
C LEU A 438 6.71 1.56 21.07
N LYS A 439 6.39 1.37 22.35
CA LYS A 439 7.37 1.51 23.43
C LYS A 439 8.04 0.18 23.70
N LEU A 440 9.35 0.11 23.46
CA LEU A 440 10.13 -1.06 23.80
C LEU A 440 10.37 -1.12 25.33
N PRO A 441 10.68 -2.29 25.89
CA PRO A 441 11.05 -2.43 27.30
C PRO A 441 12.30 -1.64 27.68
N SER A 442 13.19 -1.36 26.73
CA SER A 442 14.30 -0.43 26.92
C SER A 442 13.83 1.01 27.21
N GLY A 443 12.54 1.30 27.01
CA GLY A 443 12.00 2.66 27.05
C GLY A 443 12.07 3.41 25.73
N GLU A 444 12.76 2.84 24.72
CA GLU A 444 12.84 3.40 23.38
C GLU A 444 11.44 3.44 22.73
N LEU A 445 11.15 4.53 22.03
CA LEU A 445 9.94 4.65 21.19
C LEU A 445 10.31 4.38 19.74
N ARG A 446 9.58 3.46 19.11
CA ARG A 446 9.67 3.22 17.67
C ARG A 446 8.54 3.88 16.94
N ASN A 447 8.89 4.58 15.87
CA ASN A 447 7.95 5.03 14.88
C ASN A 447 7.22 3.84 14.24
N LYS A 448 5.98 4.03 13.89
CA LYS A 448 5.22 2.99 13.21
C LYS A 448 5.49 2.95 11.71
N LYS A 449 5.72 4.08 11.06
CA LYS A 449 5.91 4.20 9.59
C LYS A 449 4.85 3.42 8.83
N SER A 450 3.67 4.00 8.72
CA SER A 450 2.51 3.31 8.14
C SER A 450 2.53 3.37 6.62
N ILE A 451 2.43 2.23 5.97
CA ILE A 451 2.60 2.10 4.52
C ILE A 451 1.28 1.82 3.82
N ASN A 452 0.71 0.66 4.07
CA ASN A 452 -0.49 0.22 3.37
C ASN A 452 -1.67 0.15 4.34
N LEU A 453 -2.85 0.32 3.81
CA LEU A 453 -4.07 0.12 4.59
C LEU A 453 -5.17 -0.50 3.74
N VAL A 454 -6.07 -1.22 4.41
CA VAL A 454 -7.27 -1.77 3.80
C VAL A 454 -8.45 -1.58 4.74
N TYR A 455 -9.59 -1.18 4.19
CA TYR A 455 -10.87 -1.20 4.89
C TYR A 455 -11.52 -2.56 4.69
N VAL A 456 -11.94 -3.21 5.76
CA VAL A 456 -12.48 -4.57 5.71
C VAL A 456 -13.83 -4.63 6.41
N ARG A 457 -14.81 -5.20 5.71
CA ARG A 457 -16.12 -5.61 6.24
C ARG A 457 -16.22 -7.13 6.18
N PRO A 458 -15.82 -7.86 7.22
CA PRO A 458 -15.84 -9.33 7.21
C PRO A 458 -17.22 -9.90 6.83
N GLY A 459 -17.23 -10.91 5.97
CA GLY A 459 -18.45 -11.53 5.44
C GLY A 459 -19.04 -10.84 4.22
N THR A 460 -18.47 -9.74 3.74
CA THR A 460 -18.91 -9.06 2.51
C THR A 460 -18.06 -9.53 1.34
N LYS A 461 -18.71 -9.99 0.26
CA LYS A 461 -18.00 -10.47 -0.93
C LYS A 461 -17.41 -9.32 -1.75
N GLY A 462 -16.35 -9.62 -2.49
CA GLY A 462 -15.76 -8.71 -3.47
C GLY A 462 -14.75 -7.70 -2.91
N GLN A 463 -14.26 -7.91 -1.70
CA GLN A 463 -13.34 -6.96 -1.05
C GLN A 463 -11.93 -6.90 -1.67
N THR A 464 -11.57 -7.86 -2.50
CA THR A 464 -10.35 -7.84 -3.32
C THR A 464 -10.56 -7.22 -4.70
N ALA A 465 -11.74 -6.69 -4.95
CA ALA A 465 -12.10 -6.14 -6.26
C ALA A 465 -11.60 -4.71 -6.45
#